data_4daa26a3e233446af20cfbe4da6fb248
#
_entry.id   4daa26a3e233446af20cfbe4da6fb248
#
_cell.length_a   1.000
_cell.length_b   1.000
_cell.length_c   1.000
_cell.angle_alpha   90.00
_cell.angle_beta   90.00
_cell.angle_gamma   90.00
#
_symmetry.space_group_name_H-M   'P 1'
#
loop_
_entity.id
_entity.type
_entity.pdbx_description
1 polymer ?
#
loop_
_entity_poly.entity_id
_entity_poly.type
_entity_poly.pdbx_seq_one_letter_code
_entity_poly.pdbx_strand_id
1 'polypeptide(L)'
;MPAVPENALGPVEPIPLTVLTGFLGAGKTSLLNRLVNDPAFAETAVIINEFGEIGLDHLLVKPIRDGMVLLQSGCLCCTLRGDLVDALEQLLRDLDNGRAMFRRVVLETTGLADPVPVLQTTMAHPYLVMRYRLDGVIAVVDAVNGAATLDEHMEAVKQVAVADRIVLTKTDLLATPEGRCRRDALAARLRQLNPAAPILDAAANEASPDRLLACGLFDPARKIPDVKRWLAAEAYAEGSADHDHHHHDVNRHDDRIRAFSFAADAAIPAAMFDMFLELVRSVHGPNLLRLKGIVKLAETPASPVVIHGVQHIFHPVVRLTRWPDGDERTRIVLITRDLDPDAVKRLFDAFLGASAPDQPDRAALLGNPLVPFGGPDR
;
A
#
# COMPACT_ATOMS: atom_id res chain seq x y z
N MET A 1 50.62 -3.49 -9.32
CA MET A 1 49.19 -3.35 -9.44
C MET A 1 48.55 -4.09 -8.29
N PRO A 2 47.81 -3.44 -7.37
CA PRO A 2 47.11 -4.17 -6.33
C PRO A 2 45.95 -4.93 -6.96
N ALA A 3 45.78 -6.21 -6.58
CA ALA A 3 44.70 -7.07 -7.02
C ALA A 3 43.34 -6.49 -6.57
N VAL A 4 42.44 -6.33 -7.52
CA VAL A 4 41.03 -6.02 -7.24
C VAL A 4 40.45 -7.22 -6.48
N PRO A 5 39.79 -7.03 -5.34
CA PRO A 5 39.21 -8.16 -4.63
C PRO A 5 38.06 -8.75 -5.46
N GLU A 6 38.16 -10.04 -5.74
CA GLU A 6 37.27 -10.86 -6.58
C GLU A 6 35.88 -11.12 -5.94
N ASN A 7 35.49 -10.37 -4.91
CA ASN A 7 34.31 -10.62 -4.07
C ASN A 7 33.19 -9.55 -4.16
N ALA A 8 32.98 -8.93 -5.31
CA ALA A 8 31.97 -7.87 -5.47
C ALA A 8 30.97 -8.11 -6.62
N LEU A 9 30.64 -9.35 -6.96
CA LEU A 9 29.65 -9.67 -8.01
C LEU A 9 28.51 -10.56 -7.51
N GLY A 10 28.07 -10.38 -6.27
CA GLY A 10 26.71 -10.74 -5.89
C GLY A 10 25.74 -9.72 -6.47
N PRO A 11 24.47 -10.08 -6.75
CA PRO A 11 23.48 -9.10 -7.17
C PRO A 11 23.40 -8.02 -6.10
N VAL A 12 23.66 -6.76 -6.51
CA VAL A 12 23.55 -5.60 -5.62
C VAL A 12 22.12 -5.58 -5.06
N GLU A 13 21.97 -5.66 -3.74
CA GLU A 13 20.63 -5.61 -3.12
C GLU A 13 19.91 -4.34 -3.55
N PRO A 14 18.66 -4.43 -4.02
CA PRO A 14 17.90 -3.26 -4.46
C PRO A 14 17.72 -2.27 -3.30
N ILE A 15 17.93 -1.00 -3.59
CA ILE A 15 17.82 0.11 -2.64
C ILE A 15 16.37 0.29 -2.22
N PRO A 16 16.04 0.26 -0.91
CA PRO A 16 14.70 0.49 -0.43
C PRO A 16 14.26 1.93 -0.72
N LEU A 17 13.06 2.06 -1.31
CA LEU A 17 12.41 3.32 -1.63
C LEU A 17 11.11 3.40 -0.82
N THR A 18 11.01 4.41 0.05
CA THR A 18 9.81 4.71 0.83
C THR A 18 9.10 5.92 0.24
N VAL A 19 7.80 5.82 0.03
CA VAL A 19 6.97 6.94 -0.45
C VAL A 19 6.27 7.59 0.72
N LEU A 20 6.48 8.91 0.89
CA LEU A 20 5.81 9.76 1.86
C LEU A 20 4.72 10.56 1.14
N THR A 21 3.47 10.30 1.47
CA THR A 21 2.30 10.97 0.89
C THR A 21 1.38 11.54 1.98
N GLY A 22 0.34 12.22 1.60
CA GLY A 22 -0.63 12.84 2.50
C GLY A 22 -1.13 14.14 1.91
N PHE A 23 -2.32 14.58 2.29
CA PHE A 23 -2.97 15.74 1.71
C PHE A 23 -2.22 17.06 1.97
N LEU A 24 -2.61 18.13 1.28
CA LEU A 24 -2.03 19.47 1.48
C LEU A 24 -2.15 19.88 2.96
N GLY A 25 -1.06 20.45 3.51
CA GLY A 25 -1.03 20.89 4.89
C GLY A 25 -1.03 19.78 5.95
N ALA A 26 -1.00 18.50 5.57
CA ALA A 26 -0.96 17.37 6.51
C ALA A 26 0.33 17.30 7.36
N GLY A 27 1.38 18.05 7.01
CA GLY A 27 2.62 18.09 7.76
C GLY A 27 3.70 17.11 7.27
N LYS A 28 3.65 16.71 5.99
CA LYS A 28 4.66 15.84 5.36
C LYS A 28 6.06 16.38 5.53
N THR A 29 6.29 17.61 5.07
CA THR A 29 7.60 18.29 5.14
C THR A 29 8.07 18.49 6.59
N SER A 30 7.16 18.77 7.52
CA SER A 30 7.49 18.85 8.94
C SER A 30 7.94 17.52 9.51
N LEU A 31 7.25 16.44 9.16
CA LEU A 31 7.64 15.07 9.52
C LEU A 31 9.01 14.72 8.92
N LEU A 32 9.19 14.99 7.63
CA LEU A 32 10.45 14.73 6.92
C LEU A 32 11.62 15.49 7.55
N ASN A 33 11.45 16.77 7.85
CA ASN A 33 12.48 17.60 8.54
C ASN A 33 12.84 17.03 9.91
N ARG A 34 11.90 16.47 10.65
CA ARG A 34 12.18 15.78 11.91
C ARG A 34 12.99 14.52 11.70
N LEU A 35 12.59 13.69 10.71
CA LEU A 35 13.29 12.45 10.40
C LEU A 35 14.73 12.69 9.94
N VAL A 36 14.93 13.68 9.11
CA VAL A 36 16.25 14.07 8.57
C VAL A 36 17.25 14.42 9.67
N ASN A 37 16.79 14.98 10.78
CA ASN A 37 17.63 15.31 11.93
C ASN A 37 17.92 14.11 12.86
N ASP A 38 17.32 12.95 12.59
CA ASP A 38 17.54 11.73 13.37
C ASP A 38 18.75 10.95 12.82
N PRO A 39 19.72 10.54 13.66
CA PRO A 39 20.87 9.75 13.20
C PRO A 39 20.51 8.45 12.48
N ALA A 40 19.38 7.83 12.81
CA ALA A 40 18.88 6.62 12.13
C ALA A 40 18.41 6.88 10.68
N PHE A 41 18.27 8.15 10.30
CA PHE A 41 17.96 8.58 8.94
C PHE A 41 19.21 8.85 8.10
N ALA A 42 20.39 8.71 8.66
CA ALA A 42 21.65 8.85 7.93
C ALA A 42 21.68 7.92 6.70
N GLU A 43 22.46 8.30 5.70
CA GLU A 43 22.57 7.56 4.42
C GLU A 43 21.20 7.38 3.70
N THR A 44 20.31 8.38 3.84
CA THR A 44 19.00 8.43 3.15
C THR A 44 19.01 9.55 2.12
N ALA A 45 18.81 9.21 0.85
CA ALA A 45 18.52 10.21 -0.18
C ALA A 45 17.05 10.62 -0.11
N VAL A 46 16.76 11.90 -0.28
CA VAL A 46 15.40 12.45 -0.23
C VAL A 46 15.09 13.12 -1.56
N ILE A 47 13.96 12.74 -2.15
CA ILE A 47 13.38 13.40 -3.31
C ILE A 47 12.11 14.11 -2.85
N ILE A 48 12.03 15.42 -3.05
CA ILE A 48 10.82 16.19 -2.78
C ILE A 48 10.20 16.56 -4.13
N ASN A 49 8.97 16.12 -4.30
CA ASN A 49 8.17 16.41 -5.47
C ASN A 49 7.03 17.35 -5.07
N GLU A 50 7.19 18.65 -5.29
CA GLU A 50 6.21 19.67 -4.92
C GLU A 50 5.73 20.49 -6.12
N PHE A 51 4.44 20.91 -6.05
CA PHE A 51 3.79 21.76 -7.03
C PHE A 51 4.09 23.24 -6.69
N GLY A 52 4.74 23.98 -7.57
CA GLY A 52 4.74 25.42 -7.48
C GLY A 52 6.03 26.11 -7.95
N GLU A 53 5.86 27.23 -8.61
CA GLU A 53 6.91 28.22 -8.81
C GLU A 53 7.36 28.71 -7.43
N ILE A 54 8.63 28.46 -7.09
CA ILE A 54 9.30 28.99 -5.88
C ILE A 54 8.55 28.64 -4.57
N GLY A 55 8.66 27.39 -4.12
CA GLY A 55 8.17 26.98 -2.81
C GLY A 55 8.96 27.69 -1.71
N LEU A 56 8.28 28.46 -0.88
CA LEU A 56 8.83 29.04 0.36
C LEU A 56 9.37 27.96 1.32
N ASP A 57 8.93 26.72 1.14
CA ASP A 57 9.30 25.58 1.97
C ASP A 57 10.73 25.06 1.71
N HIS A 58 11.34 25.38 0.55
CA HIS A 58 12.75 25.08 0.27
C HIS A 58 13.72 25.75 1.27
N LEU A 59 13.31 26.82 1.90
CA LEU A 59 14.11 27.52 2.90
C LEU A 59 14.13 26.83 4.26
N LEU A 60 13.22 25.86 4.48
CA LEU A 60 13.12 25.13 5.75
C LEU A 60 13.95 23.84 5.77
N VAL A 61 14.32 23.32 4.60
CA VAL A 61 15.23 22.18 4.51
C VAL A 61 16.66 22.73 4.60
N LYS A 62 17.23 22.72 5.80
CA LYS A 62 18.65 23.07 5.99
C LYS A 62 19.52 22.21 5.08
N PRO A 63 20.62 22.76 4.50
CA PRO A 63 21.57 21.94 3.78
C PRO A 63 22.07 20.85 4.75
N ILE A 64 21.74 19.62 4.44
CA ILE A 64 22.01 18.50 5.31
C ILE A 64 23.44 18.05 5.09
N ARG A 65 24.12 17.84 6.22
CA ARG A 65 25.50 17.38 6.26
C ARG A 65 25.62 16.05 5.50
N ASP A 66 26.67 15.95 4.70
CA ASP A 66 27.24 14.74 4.07
C ASP A 66 26.28 13.56 3.86
N GLY A 67 25.70 13.46 2.63
CA GLY A 67 25.00 12.26 2.19
C GLY A 67 23.56 12.44 1.71
N MET A 68 22.99 13.65 1.74
CA MET A 68 21.64 13.89 1.23
C MET A 68 21.68 14.64 -0.09
N VAL A 69 21.05 14.07 -1.10
CA VAL A 69 20.85 14.70 -2.40
C VAL A 69 19.41 15.19 -2.46
N LEU A 70 19.24 16.50 -2.46
CA LEU A 70 17.95 17.13 -2.70
C LEU A 70 17.81 17.36 -4.21
N LEU A 71 16.93 16.64 -4.86
CA LEU A 71 16.59 16.87 -6.26
C LEU A 71 15.29 17.69 -6.31
N GLN A 72 15.39 18.90 -6.83
CA GLN A 72 14.22 19.69 -7.20
C GLN A 72 13.79 19.28 -8.60
N SER A 73 12.69 18.57 -8.70
CA SER A 73 12.04 18.36 -9.98
C SER A 73 11.07 19.51 -10.24
N GLY A 74 11.30 20.24 -11.34
CA GLY A 74 10.40 21.31 -11.79
C GLY A 74 9.06 20.75 -12.27
N CYS A 75 8.05 21.62 -12.33
CA CYS A 75 6.65 21.41 -12.74
C CYS A 75 6.24 20.05 -13.33
N LEU A 76 5.54 19.27 -12.56
CA LEU A 76 5.16 17.88 -12.85
C LEU A 76 3.75 17.68 -13.41
N CYS A 77 3.14 18.72 -14.01
CA CYS A 77 1.76 18.63 -14.51
C CYS A 77 1.56 17.74 -15.74
N CYS A 78 2.59 17.54 -16.57
CA CYS A 78 2.46 16.83 -17.85
C CYS A 78 3.52 15.74 -18.11
N THR A 79 4.60 15.65 -17.33
CA THR A 79 5.72 14.74 -17.54
C THR A 79 6.09 13.90 -16.31
N LEU A 80 5.17 13.76 -15.37
CA LEU A 80 5.34 13.11 -14.06
C LEU A 80 6.21 11.85 -14.04
N ARG A 81 6.08 11.01 -15.06
CA ARG A 81 6.81 9.73 -15.14
C ARG A 81 8.27 9.91 -15.59
N GLY A 82 8.53 10.80 -16.52
CA GLY A 82 9.86 11.05 -17.05
C GLY A 82 10.78 11.66 -16.01
N ASP A 83 10.36 12.75 -15.37
CA ASP A 83 11.17 13.49 -14.42
C ASP A 83 11.51 12.66 -13.17
N LEU A 84 10.58 11.82 -12.69
CA LEU A 84 10.84 10.90 -11.59
C LEU A 84 11.84 9.81 -11.97
N VAL A 85 11.72 9.24 -13.18
CA VAL A 85 12.67 8.26 -13.69
C VAL A 85 14.05 8.90 -13.79
N ASP A 86 14.15 10.08 -14.40
CA ASP A 86 15.41 10.82 -14.55
C ASP A 86 16.06 11.15 -13.21
N ALA A 87 15.26 11.56 -12.22
CA ALA A 87 15.73 11.84 -10.86
C ALA A 87 16.29 10.58 -10.17
N LEU A 88 15.56 9.46 -10.24
CA LEU A 88 15.99 8.19 -9.66
C LEU A 88 17.22 7.63 -10.38
N GLU A 89 17.28 7.73 -11.71
CA GLU A 89 18.47 7.35 -12.47
C GLU A 89 19.68 8.25 -12.18
N GLN A 90 19.47 9.56 -11.98
CA GLN A 90 20.54 10.47 -11.60
C GLN A 90 21.12 10.08 -10.24
N LEU A 91 20.27 9.76 -9.25
CA LEU A 91 20.73 9.26 -7.95
C LEU A 91 21.58 7.99 -8.10
N LEU A 92 21.18 7.05 -8.96
CA LEU A 92 21.98 5.85 -9.22
C LEU A 92 23.32 6.19 -9.87
N ARG A 93 23.32 7.08 -10.87
CA ARG A 93 24.57 7.55 -11.50
C ARG A 93 25.53 8.20 -10.48
N ASP A 94 24.98 8.97 -9.55
CA ASP A 94 25.80 9.63 -8.52
C ASP A 94 26.31 8.63 -7.48
N LEU A 95 25.51 7.63 -7.11
CA LEU A 95 25.93 6.54 -6.24
C LEU A 95 27.02 5.68 -6.91
N ASP A 96 26.79 5.23 -8.16
CA ASP A 96 27.72 4.37 -8.89
C ASP A 96 29.06 5.06 -9.20
N ASN A 97 29.06 6.39 -9.33
CA ASN A 97 30.26 7.20 -9.52
C ASN A 97 30.90 7.69 -8.21
N GLY A 98 30.39 7.27 -7.05
CA GLY A 98 30.90 7.68 -5.74
C GLY A 98 30.71 9.17 -5.42
N ARG A 99 29.82 9.86 -6.13
CA ARG A 99 29.46 11.27 -5.89
C ARG A 99 28.41 11.41 -4.78
N ALA A 100 27.65 10.36 -4.52
CA ALA A 100 26.69 10.28 -3.42
C ALA A 100 26.86 8.96 -2.67
N MET A 101 26.48 8.96 -1.38
CA MET A 101 26.44 7.76 -0.55
C MET A 101 25.06 7.68 0.12
N PHE A 102 24.28 6.67 -0.22
CA PHE A 102 23.01 6.40 0.45
C PHE A 102 22.65 4.92 0.33
N ARG A 103 21.84 4.45 1.28
CA ARG A 103 21.36 3.05 1.34
C ARG A 103 19.84 2.95 1.21
N ARG A 104 19.16 4.08 1.19
CA ARG A 104 17.70 4.17 1.02
C ARG A 104 17.29 5.47 0.37
N VAL A 105 16.09 5.50 -0.17
CA VAL A 105 15.49 6.70 -0.75
C VAL A 105 14.13 6.93 -0.09
N VAL A 106 13.83 8.18 0.26
CA VAL A 106 12.50 8.64 0.65
C VAL A 106 12.02 9.63 -0.40
N LEU A 107 10.85 9.37 -0.96
CA LEU A 107 10.20 10.21 -1.97
C LEU A 107 8.96 10.86 -1.36
N GLU A 108 8.97 12.18 -1.19
CA GLU A 108 7.79 12.95 -0.81
C GLU A 108 6.96 13.29 -2.05
N THR A 109 5.66 12.98 -2.04
CA THR A 109 4.73 13.36 -3.11
C THR A 109 4.05 14.69 -2.80
N THR A 110 3.55 15.38 -3.84
CA THR A 110 2.68 16.54 -3.66
C THR A 110 1.41 16.16 -2.90
N GLY A 111 0.83 17.13 -2.19
CA GLY A 111 -0.36 16.89 -1.36
C GLY A 111 -1.61 16.49 -2.13
N LEU A 112 -1.71 16.84 -3.40
CA LEU A 112 -2.83 16.49 -4.29
C LEU A 112 -2.54 15.25 -5.16
N ALA A 113 -1.34 14.67 -5.05
CA ALA A 113 -1.00 13.53 -5.89
C ALA A 113 -1.69 12.24 -5.45
N ASP A 114 -2.26 11.53 -6.40
CA ASP A 114 -2.48 10.09 -6.27
C ASP A 114 -1.11 9.42 -6.21
N PRO A 115 -0.75 8.70 -5.13
CA PRO A 115 0.56 8.07 -5.03
C PRO A 115 0.77 6.91 -6.01
N VAL A 116 -0.30 6.37 -6.58
CA VAL A 116 -0.26 5.18 -7.42
C VAL A 116 0.59 5.36 -8.69
N PRO A 117 0.51 6.45 -9.46
CA PRO A 117 1.40 6.66 -10.61
C PRO A 117 2.88 6.67 -10.25
N VAL A 118 3.24 7.18 -9.07
CA VAL A 118 4.61 7.17 -8.54
C VAL A 118 5.07 5.73 -8.27
N LEU A 119 4.23 4.95 -7.59
CA LEU A 119 4.47 3.54 -7.31
C LEU A 119 4.60 2.73 -8.61
N GLN A 120 3.74 3.01 -9.59
CA GLN A 120 3.79 2.37 -10.91
C GLN A 120 5.11 2.65 -11.64
N THR A 121 5.56 3.90 -11.65
CA THR A 121 6.79 4.29 -12.31
C THR A 121 7.99 3.56 -11.73
N THR A 122 8.10 3.51 -10.41
CA THR A 122 9.22 2.85 -9.74
C THR A 122 9.22 1.34 -9.88
N MET A 123 8.04 0.72 -9.98
CA MET A 123 7.88 -0.74 -9.99
C MET A 123 7.76 -1.34 -11.40
N ALA A 124 7.41 -0.55 -12.41
CA ALA A 124 7.25 -1.02 -13.78
C ALA A 124 8.41 -0.62 -14.71
N HIS A 125 9.26 0.34 -14.32
CA HIS A 125 10.38 0.73 -15.15
C HIS A 125 11.50 -0.34 -15.13
N PRO A 126 11.92 -0.92 -16.28
CA PRO A 126 12.80 -2.08 -16.31
C PRO A 126 14.13 -1.91 -15.59
N TYR A 127 14.72 -0.71 -15.68
CA TYR A 127 15.99 -0.42 -15.00
C TYR A 127 15.79 -0.14 -13.50
N LEU A 128 14.76 0.63 -13.14
CA LEU A 128 14.54 1.00 -11.75
C LEU A 128 14.18 -0.20 -10.88
N VAL A 129 13.38 -1.15 -11.39
CA VAL A 129 12.97 -2.34 -10.63
C VAL A 129 14.15 -3.26 -10.25
N MET A 130 15.25 -3.21 -11.00
CA MET A 130 16.46 -3.95 -10.67
C MET A 130 17.31 -3.27 -9.59
N ARG A 131 17.19 -1.95 -9.45
CA ARG A 131 18.04 -1.14 -8.57
C ARG A 131 17.31 -0.62 -7.34
N TYR A 132 15.99 -0.45 -7.42
CA TYR A 132 15.13 -0.03 -6.31
C TYR A 132 14.08 -1.08 -6.00
N ARG A 133 13.69 -1.14 -4.72
CA ARG A 133 12.54 -1.90 -4.25
C ARG A 133 11.64 -0.99 -3.43
N LEU A 134 10.34 -1.06 -3.64
CA LEU A 134 9.40 -0.33 -2.79
C LEU A 134 9.46 -0.92 -1.37
N ASP A 135 9.84 -0.09 -0.40
CA ASP A 135 9.89 -0.47 1.01
C ASP A 135 8.54 -0.27 1.69
N GLY A 136 7.83 0.82 1.34
CA GLY A 136 6.49 1.08 1.84
C GLY A 136 5.98 2.48 1.49
N VAL A 137 4.71 2.68 1.82
CA VAL A 137 3.99 3.96 1.67
C VAL A 137 3.59 4.47 3.04
N ILE A 138 3.96 5.70 3.36
CA ILE A 138 3.60 6.40 4.59
C ILE A 138 2.59 7.49 4.22
N ALA A 139 1.37 7.43 4.74
CA ALA A 139 0.38 8.49 4.59
C ALA A 139 0.36 9.37 5.85
N VAL A 140 0.53 10.66 5.65
CA VAL A 140 0.44 11.67 6.72
C VAL A 140 -0.95 12.27 6.73
N VAL A 141 -1.60 12.27 7.88
CA VAL A 141 -2.97 12.77 8.07
C VAL A 141 -2.99 13.82 9.19
N ASP A 142 -3.55 14.98 8.89
CA ASP A 142 -3.81 16.05 9.86
C ASP A 142 -4.93 15.63 10.82
N ALA A 143 -4.65 15.52 12.10
CA ALA A 143 -5.66 15.10 13.08
C ALA A 143 -6.79 16.13 13.26
N VAL A 144 -6.52 17.40 12.96
CA VAL A 144 -7.50 18.49 13.11
C VAL A 144 -8.47 18.52 11.92
N ASN A 145 -7.94 18.46 10.69
CA ASN A 145 -8.70 18.65 9.46
C ASN A 145 -8.98 17.34 8.70
N GLY A 146 -8.36 16.23 9.12
CA GLY A 146 -8.35 14.99 8.36
C GLY A 146 -9.74 14.41 8.09
N ALA A 147 -10.69 14.56 9.01
CA ALA A 147 -12.07 14.10 8.80
C ALA A 147 -12.73 14.82 7.62
N ALA A 148 -12.72 16.17 7.61
CA ALA A 148 -13.24 16.97 6.51
C ALA A 148 -12.49 16.71 5.20
N THR A 149 -11.16 16.59 5.26
CA THR A 149 -10.33 16.28 4.10
C THR A 149 -10.72 14.93 3.45
N LEU A 150 -11.00 13.92 4.25
CA LEU A 150 -11.46 12.62 3.75
C LEU A 150 -12.89 12.69 3.17
N ASP A 151 -13.74 13.59 3.66
CA ASP A 151 -15.08 13.80 3.11
C ASP A 151 -15.05 14.49 1.74
N GLU A 152 -14.14 15.45 1.57
CA GLU A 152 -14.12 16.32 0.40
C GLU A 152 -13.18 15.84 -0.72
N HIS A 153 -12.17 15.02 -0.39
CA HIS A 153 -11.08 14.72 -1.32
C HIS A 153 -10.79 13.23 -1.46
N MET A 154 -11.13 12.67 -2.62
CA MET A 154 -10.86 11.26 -2.94
C MET A 154 -9.36 10.93 -2.93
N GLU A 155 -8.50 11.89 -3.24
CA GLU A 155 -7.04 11.73 -3.19
C GLU A 155 -6.57 11.39 -1.79
N ALA A 156 -7.11 12.05 -0.76
CA ALA A 156 -6.79 11.77 0.64
C ALA A 156 -7.22 10.35 1.04
N VAL A 157 -8.39 9.92 0.60
CA VAL A 157 -8.88 8.57 0.84
C VAL A 157 -7.99 7.53 0.18
N LYS A 158 -7.57 7.73 -1.08
CA LYS A 158 -6.64 6.86 -1.78
C LYS A 158 -5.26 6.80 -1.11
N GLN A 159 -4.73 7.95 -0.67
CA GLN A 159 -3.45 8.02 0.05
C GLN A 159 -3.48 7.14 1.30
N VAL A 160 -4.55 7.21 2.08
CA VAL A 160 -4.77 6.35 3.26
C VAL A 160 -4.91 4.88 2.86
N ALA A 161 -5.71 4.59 1.83
CA ALA A 161 -5.98 3.22 1.41
C ALA A 161 -4.72 2.45 0.97
N VAL A 162 -3.78 3.13 0.30
CA VAL A 162 -2.55 2.47 -0.17
C VAL A 162 -1.41 2.46 0.86
N ALA A 163 -1.59 3.11 2.01
CA ALA A 163 -0.55 3.26 3.01
C ALA A 163 -0.16 1.95 3.72
N ASP A 164 1.12 1.81 4.03
CA ASP A 164 1.65 0.78 4.93
C ASP A 164 1.71 1.27 6.37
N ARG A 165 1.80 2.61 6.54
CA ARG A 165 1.80 3.32 7.82
C ARG A 165 0.98 4.59 7.67
N ILE A 166 0.21 4.93 8.68
CA ILE A 166 -0.51 6.20 8.77
C ILE A 166 0.10 6.98 9.92
N VAL A 167 0.48 8.23 9.66
CA VAL A 167 1.01 9.12 10.67
C VAL A 167 0.01 10.23 10.94
N LEU A 168 -0.53 10.29 12.16
CA LEU A 168 -1.33 11.42 12.63
C LEU A 168 -0.41 12.54 13.08
N THR A 169 -0.61 13.73 12.52
CA THR A 169 0.07 14.97 12.91
C THR A 169 -0.89 15.89 13.64
N LYS A 170 -0.37 16.91 14.30
CA LYS A 170 -1.14 17.99 14.99
C LYS A 170 -2.09 17.45 16.07
N THR A 171 -1.84 16.28 16.62
CA THR A 171 -2.61 15.71 17.73
C THR A 171 -2.45 16.50 19.02
N ASP A 172 -1.34 17.22 19.18
CA ASP A 172 -1.06 18.18 20.25
C ASP A 172 -2.08 19.32 20.29
N LEU A 173 -2.67 19.70 19.15
CA LEU A 173 -3.74 20.71 19.07
C LEU A 173 -5.09 20.19 19.55
N LEU A 174 -5.23 18.89 19.76
CA LEU A 174 -6.46 18.21 20.20
C LEU A 174 -6.40 17.76 21.67
N ALA A 175 -5.77 18.53 22.54
CA ALA A 175 -5.56 18.18 23.95
C ALA A 175 -6.83 18.22 24.81
N THR A 176 -7.89 18.91 24.35
CA THR A 176 -9.19 18.96 25.06
C THR A 176 -9.93 17.62 25.01
N PRO A 177 -10.89 17.34 25.92
CA PRO A 177 -11.71 16.13 25.84
C PRO A 177 -12.41 15.96 24.49
N GLU A 178 -13.00 17.02 23.96
CA GLU A 178 -13.68 17.05 22.66
C GLU A 178 -12.70 16.83 21.52
N GLY A 179 -11.49 17.40 21.61
CA GLY A 179 -10.40 17.19 20.65
C GLY A 179 -9.97 15.74 20.60
N ARG A 180 -9.79 15.12 21.78
CA ARG A 180 -9.46 13.68 21.85
C ARG A 180 -10.55 12.80 21.25
N CYS A 181 -11.83 13.11 21.52
CA CYS A 181 -12.94 12.38 20.91
C CYS A 181 -12.92 12.47 19.37
N ARG A 182 -12.65 13.65 18.79
CA ARG A 182 -12.50 13.85 17.34
C ARG A 182 -11.31 13.04 16.77
N ARG A 183 -10.16 13.07 17.46
CA ARG A 183 -8.99 12.27 17.09
C ARG A 183 -9.31 10.78 17.06
N ASP A 184 -9.99 10.28 18.09
CA ASP A 184 -10.33 8.88 18.22
C ASP A 184 -11.34 8.43 17.16
N ALA A 185 -12.32 9.29 16.83
CA ALA A 185 -13.28 9.07 15.73
C ALA A 185 -12.56 9.03 14.37
N LEU A 186 -11.62 9.96 14.11
CA LEU A 186 -10.80 9.92 12.91
C LEU A 186 -9.95 8.64 12.84
N ALA A 187 -9.32 8.25 13.94
CA ALA A 187 -8.52 7.02 13.99
C ALA A 187 -9.38 5.77 13.73
N ALA A 188 -10.62 5.73 14.21
CA ALA A 188 -11.56 4.65 13.92
C ALA A 188 -11.89 4.61 12.41
N ARG A 189 -12.19 5.75 11.79
CA ARG A 189 -12.44 5.87 10.36
C ARG A 189 -11.24 5.44 9.51
N LEU A 190 -10.04 5.85 9.89
CA LEU A 190 -8.81 5.43 9.22
C LEU A 190 -8.58 3.91 9.27
N ARG A 191 -8.94 3.27 10.40
CA ARG A 191 -8.89 1.79 10.51
C ARG A 191 -9.94 1.11 9.63
N GLN A 192 -11.11 1.71 9.43
CA GLN A 192 -12.11 1.18 8.49
C GLN A 192 -11.62 1.26 7.05
N LEU A 193 -10.96 2.36 6.66
CA LEU A 193 -10.41 2.53 5.32
C LEU A 193 -9.20 1.64 5.06
N ASN A 194 -8.33 1.47 6.06
CA ASN A 194 -7.12 0.66 5.94
C ASN A 194 -6.80 -0.04 7.27
N PRO A 195 -7.43 -1.19 7.55
CA PRO A 195 -7.24 -1.93 8.79
C PRO A 195 -5.81 -2.46 8.97
N ALA A 196 -5.09 -2.65 7.89
CA ALA A 196 -3.74 -3.23 7.89
C ALA A 196 -2.62 -2.21 8.21
N ALA A 197 -2.90 -0.91 8.14
CA ALA A 197 -1.90 0.13 8.39
C ALA A 197 -1.90 0.55 9.87
N PRO A 198 -0.81 0.38 10.62
CA PRO A 198 -0.70 0.94 11.95
C PRO A 198 -0.76 2.46 11.90
N ILE A 199 -1.50 3.04 12.84
CA ILE A 199 -1.61 4.48 13.03
C ILE A 199 -0.59 4.90 14.10
N LEU A 200 0.27 5.86 13.76
CA LEU A 200 1.34 6.37 14.61
C LEU A 200 1.10 7.85 14.91
N ASP A 201 1.24 8.25 16.16
CA ASP A 201 1.11 9.65 16.58
C ASP A 201 2.45 10.37 16.52
N ALA A 202 2.53 11.39 15.66
CA ALA A 202 3.74 12.18 15.50
C ALA A 202 4.08 13.02 16.74
N ALA A 203 3.10 13.54 17.47
CA ALA A 203 3.32 14.34 18.67
C ALA A 203 3.73 13.46 19.87
N ALA A 204 3.33 12.20 19.88
CA ALA A 204 3.74 11.21 20.88
C ALA A 204 5.12 10.58 20.57
N ASN A 205 5.87 11.10 19.58
CA ASN A 205 7.14 10.55 19.11
C ASN A 205 7.08 9.11 18.60
N GLU A 206 5.89 8.65 18.20
CA GLU A 206 5.74 7.31 17.65
C GLU A 206 6.23 7.17 16.20
N ALA A 207 6.30 8.28 15.45
CA ALA A 207 6.76 8.32 14.08
C ALA A 207 8.29 8.48 14.00
N SER A 208 9.04 7.52 14.55
CA SER A 208 10.49 7.43 14.47
C SER A 208 10.94 6.73 13.18
N PRO A 209 12.19 6.92 12.72
CA PRO A 209 12.73 6.24 11.55
C PRO A 209 12.57 4.72 11.62
N ASP A 210 12.82 4.11 12.79
CA ASP A 210 12.72 2.65 12.99
C ASP A 210 11.30 2.11 12.79
N ARG A 211 10.29 2.93 13.09
CA ARG A 211 8.88 2.55 12.92
C ARG A 211 8.32 2.91 11.55
N LEU A 212 8.92 3.86 10.85
CA LEU A 212 8.46 4.35 9.55
C LEU A 212 9.18 3.70 8.39
N LEU A 213 10.49 3.51 8.51
CA LEU A 213 11.33 2.94 7.46
C LEU A 213 11.47 1.43 7.66
N ALA A 214 11.91 0.73 6.64
CA ALA A 214 12.00 -0.73 6.63
C ALA A 214 10.64 -1.37 6.97
N CYS A 215 9.61 -0.97 6.20
CA CYS A 215 8.26 -1.54 6.33
C CYS A 215 8.20 -3.05 6.01
N GLY A 216 9.33 -3.64 5.68
CA GLY A 216 9.56 -5.08 5.69
C GLY A 216 8.99 -5.84 4.51
N LEU A 217 8.63 -5.17 3.40
CA LEU A 217 8.05 -5.86 2.25
C LEU A 217 8.95 -6.95 1.64
N PHE A 218 10.29 -6.86 1.84
CA PHE A 218 11.25 -7.73 1.16
C PHE A 218 12.32 -8.39 2.03
N ASP A 219 12.32 -8.19 3.33
CA ASP A 219 13.26 -8.87 4.24
C ASP A 219 12.57 -10.06 4.93
N PRO A 220 12.86 -11.32 4.53
CA PRO A 220 12.23 -12.50 5.13
C PRO A 220 12.50 -12.63 6.63
N ALA A 221 13.64 -12.14 7.13
CA ALA A 221 13.98 -12.22 8.55
C ALA A 221 13.23 -11.18 9.39
N ARG A 222 12.90 -10.01 8.82
CA ARG A 222 12.17 -8.92 9.50
C ARG A 222 10.66 -8.94 9.24
N LYS A 223 10.19 -9.67 8.24
CA LYS A 223 8.78 -9.73 7.82
C LYS A 223 7.83 -10.38 8.80
N ILE A 224 8.29 -11.38 9.55
CA ILE A 224 7.41 -12.15 10.43
C ILE A 224 6.61 -11.27 11.41
N PRO A 225 7.19 -10.24 12.06
CA PRO A 225 6.42 -9.34 12.94
C PRO A 225 5.39 -8.48 12.19
N ASP A 226 5.73 -8.00 10.99
CA ASP A 226 4.81 -7.15 10.22
C ASP A 226 3.67 -7.95 9.59
N VAL A 227 3.96 -9.14 9.05
CA VAL A 227 2.94 -10.08 8.58
C VAL A 227 2.01 -10.47 9.73
N LYS A 228 2.53 -10.82 10.91
CA LYS A 228 1.70 -11.09 12.10
C LYS A 228 0.77 -9.94 12.46
N ARG A 229 1.26 -8.71 12.35
CA ARG A 229 0.49 -7.52 12.73
C ARG A 229 -0.68 -7.26 11.79
N TRP A 230 -0.47 -7.33 10.48
CA TRP A 230 -1.56 -7.11 9.55
C TRP A 230 -2.54 -8.30 9.52
N LEU A 231 -2.08 -9.54 9.73
CA LEU A 231 -2.96 -10.70 9.92
C LEU A 231 -3.82 -10.59 11.19
N ALA A 232 -3.26 -10.06 12.27
CA ALA A 232 -4.03 -9.80 13.49
C ALA A 232 -5.11 -8.72 13.29
N ALA A 233 -4.84 -7.70 12.46
CA ALA A 233 -5.83 -6.68 12.11
C ALA A 233 -7.01 -7.26 11.32
N GLU A 234 -6.81 -8.34 10.55
CA GLU A 234 -7.87 -9.05 9.82
C GLU A 234 -8.88 -9.73 10.73
N ALA A 235 -8.40 -10.34 11.81
CA ALA A 235 -9.28 -11.01 12.79
C ALA A 235 -10.30 -10.04 13.41
N TYR A 236 -10.01 -8.74 13.43
CA TYR A 236 -10.95 -7.72 13.88
C TYR A 236 -11.95 -7.30 12.79
N ALA A 237 -11.60 -7.45 11.50
CA ALA A 237 -12.49 -7.10 10.39
C ALA A 237 -13.59 -8.16 10.17
N GLU A 238 -13.32 -9.43 10.46
CA GLU A 238 -14.32 -10.51 10.40
C GLU A 238 -15.42 -10.39 11.46
N GLY A 239 -15.16 -9.67 12.57
CA GLY A 239 -16.10 -9.49 13.69
C GLY A 239 -17.10 -8.34 13.53
N SER A 240 -17.00 -7.49 12.49
CA SER A 240 -17.81 -6.28 12.35
C SER A 240 -18.82 -6.32 11.19
N ALA A 241 -19.26 -7.50 10.78
CA ALA A 241 -20.33 -7.67 9.78
C ALA A 241 -21.77 -7.50 10.39
N ASP A 242 -21.93 -6.59 11.36
CA ASP A 242 -23.24 -6.17 11.82
C ASP A 242 -23.66 -4.91 11.03
N HIS A 243 -24.62 -5.09 10.15
CA HIS A 243 -25.17 -4.04 9.30
C HIS A 243 -26.05 -3.10 10.11
N ASP A 244 -25.45 -2.04 10.63
CA ASP A 244 -26.21 -0.91 11.12
C ASP A 244 -26.44 0.07 9.97
N HIS A 245 -27.73 0.29 9.67
CA HIS A 245 -28.19 1.20 8.63
C HIS A 245 -27.94 2.65 9.06
N HIS A 246 -26.77 3.19 8.75
CA HIS A 246 -26.50 4.61 8.92
C HIS A 246 -26.90 5.37 7.64
N HIS A 247 -27.54 6.51 7.84
CA HIS A 247 -27.94 7.46 6.81
C HIS A 247 -26.79 7.75 5.85
N HIS A 248 -26.97 7.39 4.57
CA HIS A 248 -26.03 7.67 3.50
C HIS A 248 -25.92 9.17 3.26
N ASP A 249 -24.83 9.77 3.69
CA ASP A 249 -24.41 11.07 3.21
C ASP A 249 -23.78 10.90 1.82
N VAL A 250 -24.45 11.41 0.80
CA VAL A 250 -24.12 11.23 -0.63
C VAL A 250 -22.76 11.82 -1.00
N ASN A 251 -22.14 12.60 -0.12
CA ASN A 251 -20.85 13.26 -0.33
C ASN A 251 -19.66 12.52 0.30
N ARG A 252 -19.87 11.36 0.90
CA ARG A 252 -18.84 10.61 1.59
C ARG A 252 -18.07 9.70 0.62
N HIS A 253 -16.84 10.08 0.31
CA HIS A 253 -16.00 9.36 -0.66
C HIS A 253 -15.52 8.00 -0.15
N ASP A 254 -15.43 7.78 1.15
CA ASP A 254 -15.00 6.51 1.77
C ASP A 254 -16.04 5.39 1.67
N ASP A 255 -17.35 5.72 1.48
CA ASP A 255 -18.40 4.71 1.27
C ASP A 255 -18.15 3.86 0.01
N ARG A 256 -17.39 4.37 -0.94
CA ARG A 256 -17.00 3.69 -2.17
C ARG A 256 -15.75 2.80 -2.01
N ILE A 257 -15.02 2.98 -0.92
CA ILE A 257 -13.80 2.22 -0.63
C ILE A 257 -14.12 1.24 0.48
N ARG A 258 -13.81 -0.04 0.21
CA ARG A 258 -14.08 -1.15 1.14
C ARG A 258 -12.82 -1.96 1.34
N ALA A 259 -12.53 -2.29 2.60
CA ALA A 259 -11.55 -3.29 2.96
C ALA A 259 -12.30 -4.59 3.29
N PHE A 260 -11.85 -5.70 2.74
CA PHE A 260 -12.39 -7.02 3.04
C PHE A 260 -11.28 -8.07 2.97
N SER A 261 -11.52 -9.18 3.66
CA SER A 261 -10.59 -10.30 3.67
C SER A 261 -11.31 -11.61 3.39
N PHE A 262 -10.57 -12.60 2.93
CA PHE A 262 -11.02 -13.97 2.85
C PHE A 262 -9.89 -14.94 3.16
N ALA A 263 -10.27 -16.09 3.69
CA ALA A 263 -9.34 -17.16 4.04
C ALA A 263 -9.75 -18.47 3.38
N ALA A 264 -8.77 -19.35 3.12
CA ALA A 264 -8.99 -20.67 2.57
C ALA A 264 -8.01 -21.68 3.18
N ASP A 265 -8.51 -22.85 3.55
CA ASP A 265 -7.71 -23.95 4.09
C ASP A 265 -6.97 -24.71 2.98
N ALA A 266 -7.61 -24.81 1.80
CA ALA A 266 -7.06 -25.52 0.65
C ALA A 266 -5.79 -24.85 0.11
N ALA A 267 -4.82 -25.66 -0.23
CA ALA A 267 -3.61 -25.18 -0.91
C ALA A 267 -3.92 -24.97 -2.41
N ILE A 268 -3.37 -23.89 -2.96
CA ILE A 268 -3.61 -23.48 -4.35
C ILE A 268 -2.41 -23.88 -5.20
N PRO A 269 -2.57 -24.55 -6.35
CA PRO A 269 -1.49 -24.73 -7.31
C PRO A 269 -0.92 -23.38 -7.75
N ALA A 270 0.42 -23.26 -7.83
CA ALA A 270 1.08 -21.98 -8.15
C ALA A 270 0.57 -21.39 -9.48
N ALA A 271 0.42 -22.21 -10.52
CA ALA A 271 -0.10 -21.77 -11.81
C ALA A 271 -1.54 -21.23 -11.74
N MET A 272 -2.39 -21.83 -10.89
CA MET A 272 -3.76 -21.34 -10.68
C MET A 272 -3.76 -20.03 -9.92
N PHE A 273 -2.84 -19.88 -8.96
CA PHE A 273 -2.68 -18.64 -8.21
C PHE A 273 -2.17 -17.49 -9.11
N ASP A 274 -1.21 -17.75 -9.97
CA ASP A 274 -0.71 -16.76 -10.94
C ASP A 274 -1.83 -16.33 -11.89
N MET A 275 -2.65 -17.26 -12.35
CA MET A 275 -3.82 -16.95 -13.19
C MET A 275 -4.87 -16.12 -12.43
N PHE A 276 -5.13 -16.43 -11.15
CA PHE A 276 -6.01 -15.62 -10.31
C PHE A 276 -5.50 -14.17 -10.19
N LEU A 277 -4.20 -13.98 -9.90
CA LEU A 277 -3.61 -12.64 -9.81
C LEU A 277 -3.70 -11.89 -11.13
N GLU A 278 -3.47 -12.59 -12.25
CA GLU A 278 -3.58 -11.98 -13.58
C GLU A 278 -5.02 -11.53 -13.90
N LEU A 279 -6.02 -12.34 -13.54
CA LEU A 279 -7.44 -11.97 -13.70
C LEU A 279 -7.83 -10.81 -12.78
N VAL A 280 -7.44 -10.83 -11.52
CA VAL A 280 -7.70 -9.71 -10.61
C VAL A 280 -7.07 -8.43 -11.15
N ARG A 281 -5.85 -8.52 -11.67
CA ARG A 281 -5.13 -7.39 -12.26
C ARG A 281 -5.82 -6.86 -13.52
N SER A 282 -6.20 -7.72 -14.44
CA SER A 282 -6.74 -7.33 -15.74
C SER A 282 -8.19 -6.85 -15.66
N VAL A 283 -9.01 -7.51 -14.83
CA VAL A 283 -10.45 -7.21 -14.72
C VAL A 283 -10.73 -6.13 -13.67
N HIS A 284 -10.05 -6.19 -12.52
CA HIS A 284 -10.35 -5.35 -11.36
C HIS A 284 -9.23 -4.37 -11.02
N GLY A 285 -8.14 -4.31 -11.79
CA GLY A 285 -7.00 -3.44 -11.53
C GLY A 285 -7.35 -1.98 -11.23
N PRO A 286 -8.24 -1.32 -12.01
CA PRO A 286 -8.66 0.07 -11.75
C PRO A 286 -9.41 0.26 -10.42
N ASN A 287 -10.06 -0.79 -9.94
CA ASN A 287 -10.84 -0.80 -8.71
C ASN A 287 -10.05 -1.30 -7.49
N LEU A 288 -8.95 -2.00 -7.73
CA LEU A 288 -8.08 -2.50 -6.68
C LEU A 288 -7.15 -1.39 -6.21
N LEU A 289 -7.27 -0.94 -4.97
CA LEU A 289 -6.36 0.03 -4.39
C LEU A 289 -5.16 -0.67 -3.75
N ARG A 290 -5.41 -1.75 -3.02
CA ARG A 290 -4.37 -2.53 -2.36
C ARG A 290 -4.75 -4.00 -2.26
N LEU A 291 -3.75 -4.86 -2.36
CA LEU A 291 -3.85 -6.28 -2.07
C LEU A 291 -2.66 -6.69 -1.20
N LYS A 292 -2.93 -7.40 -0.13
CA LYS A 292 -1.93 -8.08 0.69
C LYS A 292 -2.41 -9.50 0.94
N GLY A 293 -1.49 -10.46 0.98
CA GLY A 293 -1.86 -11.84 1.26
C GLY A 293 -0.69 -12.70 1.71
N ILE A 294 -1.01 -13.76 2.44
CA ILE A 294 -0.16 -14.91 2.65
C ILE A 294 -0.88 -16.12 2.05
N VAL A 295 -0.19 -16.85 1.20
CA VAL A 295 -0.80 -17.86 0.36
C VAL A 295 -0.14 -19.20 0.54
N LYS A 296 -0.96 -20.23 0.73
CA LYS A 296 -0.56 -21.63 0.80
C LYS A 296 -0.51 -22.22 -0.60
N LEU A 297 0.68 -22.41 -1.13
CA LEU A 297 0.85 -23.08 -2.42
C LEU A 297 0.91 -24.60 -2.25
N ALA A 298 0.29 -25.32 -3.18
CA ALA A 298 0.23 -26.78 -3.17
C ALA A 298 1.61 -27.43 -3.28
N GLU A 299 2.52 -26.82 -4.03
CA GLU A 299 3.89 -27.30 -4.23
C GLU A 299 4.75 -27.13 -2.99
N THR A 300 4.43 -26.17 -2.11
CA THR A 300 5.23 -25.85 -0.93
C THR A 300 4.36 -25.39 0.26
N PRO A 301 3.47 -26.22 0.79
CA PRO A 301 2.47 -25.81 1.77
C PRO A 301 3.07 -25.32 3.11
N ALA A 302 4.26 -25.84 3.48
CA ALA A 302 4.96 -25.40 4.68
C ALA A 302 5.70 -24.06 4.54
N SER A 303 5.91 -23.61 3.30
CA SER A 303 6.66 -22.39 2.96
C SER A 303 5.75 -21.43 2.20
N PRO A 304 4.91 -20.64 2.90
CA PRO A 304 3.94 -19.80 2.26
C PRO A 304 4.58 -18.66 1.48
N VAL A 305 3.84 -18.11 0.53
CA VAL A 305 4.26 -16.91 -0.21
C VAL A 305 3.49 -15.69 0.28
N VAL A 306 4.19 -14.56 0.39
CA VAL A 306 3.61 -13.27 0.71
C VAL A 306 3.48 -12.47 -0.58
N ILE A 307 2.30 -11.89 -0.78
CA ILE A 307 1.99 -11.06 -1.93
C ILE A 307 1.60 -9.66 -1.50
N HIS A 308 2.01 -8.71 -2.34
CA HIS A 308 1.63 -7.31 -2.21
C HIS A 308 1.28 -6.75 -3.58
N GLY A 309 0.18 -6.02 -3.66
CA GLY A 309 -0.24 -5.33 -4.87
C GLY A 309 -0.78 -3.94 -4.57
N VAL A 310 -0.56 -3.03 -5.49
CA VAL A 310 -1.16 -1.69 -5.53
C VAL A 310 -1.72 -1.49 -6.92
N GLN A 311 -3.04 -1.42 -7.02
CA GLN A 311 -3.77 -1.45 -8.28
C GLN A 311 -3.35 -2.66 -9.15
N HIS A 312 -2.96 -2.41 -10.40
CA HIS A 312 -2.56 -3.47 -11.34
C HIS A 312 -1.08 -3.89 -11.19
N ILE A 313 -0.36 -3.38 -10.20
CA ILE A 313 1.05 -3.70 -9.96
C ILE A 313 1.17 -4.62 -8.77
N PHE A 314 1.72 -5.80 -9.02
CA PHE A 314 2.05 -6.76 -7.99
C PHE A 314 3.57 -6.82 -7.84
N HIS A 315 4.01 -6.83 -6.60
CA HIS A 315 5.42 -7.07 -6.28
C HIS A 315 5.78 -8.53 -6.56
N PRO A 316 7.04 -8.82 -6.85
CA PRO A 316 7.50 -10.19 -6.86
C PRO A 316 7.11 -10.89 -5.57
N VAL A 317 6.55 -12.08 -5.68
CA VAL A 317 6.15 -12.88 -4.52
C VAL A 317 7.37 -13.21 -3.66
N VAL A 318 7.20 -13.14 -2.34
CA VAL A 318 8.26 -13.47 -1.39
C VAL A 318 7.91 -14.73 -0.63
N ARG A 319 8.76 -15.75 -0.76
CA ARG A 319 8.59 -17.01 -0.04
C ARG A 319 9.13 -16.88 1.37
N LEU A 320 8.33 -17.26 2.35
CA LEU A 320 8.78 -17.42 3.73
C LEU A 320 9.28 -18.84 3.98
N THR A 321 10.21 -18.98 4.91
CA THR A 321 10.73 -20.31 5.32
C THR A 321 9.74 -21.09 6.17
N ARG A 322 8.80 -20.40 6.82
CA ARG A 322 7.77 -20.99 7.68
C ARG A 322 6.59 -20.03 7.82
N TRP A 323 5.48 -20.53 8.27
CA TRP A 323 4.31 -19.74 8.64
C TRP A 323 4.64 -18.80 9.81
N PRO A 324 4.17 -17.53 9.77
CA PRO A 324 4.54 -16.53 10.76
C PRO A 324 3.80 -16.68 12.09
N ASP A 325 2.62 -17.28 12.12
CA ASP A 325 1.68 -17.24 13.27
C ASP A 325 1.03 -18.58 13.63
N GLY A 326 1.35 -19.66 13.00
CA GLY A 326 0.74 -20.97 13.27
C GLY A 326 -0.62 -21.20 12.61
N ASP A 327 -1.20 -20.20 11.96
CA ASP A 327 -2.35 -20.36 11.06
C ASP A 327 -1.84 -20.58 9.63
N GLU A 328 -1.99 -21.82 9.14
CA GLU A 328 -1.46 -22.26 7.86
C GLU A 328 -2.48 -22.10 6.71
N ARG A 329 -3.42 -21.19 6.84
CA ARG A 329 -4.41 -20.89 5.80
C ARG A 329 -3.91 -19.80 4.85
N THR A 330 -4.37 -19.85 3.60
CA THR A 330 -4.32 -18.68 2.73
C THR A 330 -5.20 -17.58 3.30
N ARG A 331 -4.67 -16.36 3.40
CA ARG A 331 -5.41 -15.17 3.84
C ARG A 331 -5.04 -14.02 2.96
N ILE A 332 -6.05 -13.36 2.39
CA ILE A 332 -5.88 -12.24 1.46
C ILE A 332 -6.76 -11.08 1.92
N VAL A 333 -6.19 -9.89 2.00
CA VAL A 333 -6.87 -8.62 2.26
C VAL A 333 -6.85 -7.78 1.01
N LEU A 334 -7.99 -7.22 0.69
CA LEU A 334 -8.15 -6.28 -0.42
C LEU A 334 -8.73 -4.96 0.11
N ILE A 335 -8.23 -3.87 -0.44
CA ILE A 335 -8.86 -2.56 -0.35
C ILE A 335 -9.25 -2.18 -1.78
N THR A 336 -10.53 -1.98 -2.00
CA THR A 336 -11.09 -1.75 -3.33
C THR A 336 -11.97 -0.51 -3.35
N ARG A 337 -12.21 0.01 -4.55
CA ARG A 337 -13.15 1.08 -4.82
C ARG A 337 -14.22 0.59 -5.79
N ASP A 338 -15.50 0.79 -5.44
CA ASP A 338 -16.65 0.41 -6.28
C ASP A 338 -16.58 -1.05 -6.77
N LEU A 339 -16.13 -1.96 -5.93
CA LEU A 339 -16.04 -3.39 -6.24
C LEU A 339 -16.79 -4.19 -5.20
N ASP A 340 -17.63 -5.10 -5.68
CA ASP A 340 -18.34 -6.06 -4.84
C ASP A 340 -17.36 -7.11 -4.29
N PRO A 341 -17.21 -7.23 -2.96
CA PRO A 341 -16.36 -8.23 -2.32
C PRO A 341 -16.69 -9.66 -2.76
N ASP A 342 -17.98 -9.98 -2.93
CA ASP A 342 -18.42 -11.31 -3.30
C ASP A 342 -18.01 -11.69 -4.72
N ALA A 343 -17.83 -10.72 -5.62
CA ALA A 343 -17.34 -10.99 -6.98
C ALA A 343 -15.89 -11.50 -6.94
N VAL A 344 -15.03 -10.87 -6.14
CA VAL A 344 -13.62 -11.31 -6.01
C VAL A 344 -13.55 -12.64 -5.27
N LYS A 345 -14.38 -12.83 -4.23
CA LYS A 345 -14.44 -14.08 -3.49
C LYS A 345 -14.87 -15.24 -4.37
N ARG A 346 -15.92 -15.07 -5.17
CA ARG A 346 -16.37 -16.11 -6.13
C ARG A 346 -15.28 -16.47 -7.13
N LEU A 347 -14.54 -15.46 -7.62
CA LEU A 347 -13.40 -15.69 -8.49
C LEU A 347 -12.34 -16.54 -7.78
N PHE A 348 -11.97 -16.19 -6.55
CA PHE A 348 -10.99 -16.92 -5.77
C PHE A 348 -11.43 -18.37 -5.47
N ASP A 349 -12.69 -18.56 -5.07
CA ASP A 349 -13.26 -19.87 -4.79
C ASP A 349 -13.24 -20.79 -6.05
N ALA A 350 -13.46 -20.20 -7.23
CA ALA A 350 -13.36 -20.93 -8.50
C ALA A 350 -11.93 -21.45 -8.77
N PHE A 351 -10.90 -20.69 -8.39
CA PHE A 351 -9.50 -21.12 -8.51
C PHE A 351 -9.07 -22.14 -7.43
N LEU A 352 -9.79 -22.19 -6.33
CA LEU A 352 -9.62 -23.25 -5.32
C LEU A 352 -10.24 -24.59 -5.74
N GLY A 353 -10.97 -24.62 -6.88
CA GLY A 353 -11.73 -25.78 -7.27
C GLY A 353 -12.93 -26.06 -6.34
N ALA A 354 -13.30 -25.10 -5.52
CA ALA A 354 -14.54 -25.16 -4.76
C ALA A 354 -15.69 -25.08 -5.76
N SER A 355 -16.39 -26.22 -5.98
CA SER A 355 -17.60 -26.24 -6.78
C SER A 355 -18.59 -25.27 -6.14
N ALA A 356 -18.83 -24.12 -6.77
CA ALA A 356 -20.00 -23.34 -6.41
C ALA A 356 -21.21 -24.25 -6.58
N PRO A 357 -22.13 -24.36 -5.59
CA PRO A 357 -23.36 -25.06 -5.81
C PRO A 357 -24.01 -24.45 -7.05
N ASP A 358 -24.27 -25.28 -8.02
CA ASP A 358 -24.88 -24.90 -9.30
C ASP A 358 -26.19 -24.18 -8.95
N GLN A 359 -26.17 -22.87 -8.92
CA GLN A 359 -27.38 -22.07 -8.72
C GLN A 359 -28.04 -22.04 -10.07
N PRO A 360 -29.20 -22.76 -10.22
CA PRO A 360 -29.92 -22.76 -11.47
C PRO A 360 -30.18 -21.30 -11.87
N ASP A 361 -29.73 -20.91 -13.05
CA ASP A 361 -30.08 -19.63 -13.62
C ASP A 361 -31.59 -19.51 -13.65
N ARG A 362 -32.14 -18.63 -12.82
CA ARG A 362 -33.58 -18.42 -12.68
C ARG A 362 -34.22 -18.03 -14.03
N ALA A 363 -33.45 -17.37 -14.89
CA ALA A 363 -33.87 -17.04 -16.25
C ALA A 363 -33.90 -18.28 -17.14
N ALA A 364 -32.95 -19.21 -17.00
CA ALA A 364 -32.94 -20.49 -17.71
C ALA A 364 -34.08 -21.43 -17.25
N LEU A 365 -34.46 -21.37 -15.99
CA LEU A 365 -35.59 -22.14 -15.45
C LEU A 365 -36.96 -21.59 -15.88
N LEU A 366 -37.07 -20.27 -16.05
CA LEU A 366 -38.35 -19.62 -16.38
C LEU A 366 -38.49 -19.32 -17.87
N GLY A 367 -37.43 -19.34 -18.66
CA GLY A 367 -37.40 -19.00 -20.08
C GLY A 367 -36.86 -20.10 -20.99
N ASN A 368 -36.81 -21.36 -20.56
CA ASN A 368 -36.25 -22.43 -21.39
C ASN A 368 -37.18 -22.76 -22.57
N PRO A 369 -36.83 -22.38 -23.83
CA PRO A 369 -37.64 -22.65 -25.01
C PRO A 369 -37.68 -24.13 -25.40
N LEU A 370 -36.96 -25.00 -24.68
CA LEU A 370 -36.88 -26.44 -24.92
C LEU A 370 -37.80 -27.26 -24.02
N VAL A 371 -38.58 -26.62 -23.15
CA VAL A 371 -39.66 -27.35 -22.43
C VAL A 371 -40.82 -27.49 -23.40
N PRO A 372 -41.18 -28.74 -23.85
CA PRO A 372 -42.35 -28.93 -24.69
C PRO A 372 -43.58 -28.45 -23.95
N PHE A 373 -44.42 -27.67 -24.61
CA PHE A 373 -45.71 -27.25 -24.10
C PHE A 373 -46.55 -28.51 -23.80
N GLY A 374 -46.50 -28.95 -22.55
CA GLY A 374 -47.46 -29.90 -21.99
C GLY A 374 -48.40 -29.11 -21.11
N GLY A 375 -49.45 -28.58 -21.69
CA GLY A 375 -50.56 -28.04 -20.92
C GLY A 375 -51.27 -29.16 -20.18
N PRO A 376 -51.64 -28.98 -18.92
CA PRO A 376 -52.68 -29.81 -18.32
C PRO A 376 -54.04 -29.25 -18.70
N ASP A 377 -54.73 -29.95 -19.54
CA ASP A 377 -56.17 -29.91 -19.55
C ASP A 377 -56.73 -30.65 -18.33
N ARG A 378 -57.63 -29.92 -17.65
CA ARG A 378 -58.63 -30.30 -16.65
C ARG A 378 -58.25 -30.24 -15.19
#